data_9103c0d3694ccd8aa49c7cc0f39f1c0e
#
_entry.id   9103c0d3694ccd8aa49c7cc0f39f1c0e
#
_cell.length_a   1.000
_cell.length_b   1.000
_cell.length_c   1.000
_cell.angle_alpha   90.00
_cell.angle_beta   90.00
_cell.angle_gamma   90.00
#
_symmetry.space_group_name_H-M   'P 1'
#
loop_
_entity.id
_entity.type
_entity.pdbx_description
1 polymer ?
#
loop_
_entity_poly.entity_id
_entity_poly.type
_entity_poly.pdbx_seq_one_letter_code
_entity_poly.pdbx_strand_id
1 'polypeptide(L)'
;MDSTDKPPPESILENINQQTGVLEWQELEKHFARGVIIRVDAGLDLVKVAHSMSIDDSNQMQQWLDAGTIRRASDDDAREWTQDKPQFWCVAVAPWVLVQQKGQDLH
;
A
#
# COMPACT_ATOMS: atom_id res chain seq x y z
N MET A 1 10.36 29.56 2.80
CA MET A 1 10.14 29.04 2.90
C MET A 1 9.99 28.32 3.12
N ASP A 2 9.73 28.02 3.24
CA ASP A 2 9.55 27.31 3.51
C ASP A 2 9.25 26.50 3.64
N SER A 3 8.91 26.56 3.67
CA SER A 3 8.39 25.68 3.93
C SER A 3 8.65 24.58 3.68
N THR A 4 8.93 24.45 3.15
CA THR A 4 9.33 23.43 3.05
C THR A 4 9.41 22.63 4.11
N ASP A 5 9.13 22.91 4.98
CA ASP A 5 9.22 22.22 6.10
C ASP A 5 8.45 21.03 6.16
N LYS A 6 8.66 20.11 7.04
CA LYS A 6 7.90 18.94 7.24
C LYS A 6 6.53 19.29 7.65
N PRO A 7 5.48 18.77 6.97
CA PRO A 7 4.13 19.01 7.43
C PRO A 7 3.87 18.30 8.75
N PRO A 8 2.90 18.74 9.52
CA PRO A 8 2.53 18.03 10.75
C PRO A 8 1.95 16.67 10.42
N PRO A 9 1.93 15.74 11.37
CA PRO A 9 1.45 14.38 11.10
C PRO A 9 0.03 14.31 10.53
N GLU A 10 -0.84 15.18 10.95
CA GLU A 10 -2.19 15.19 10.39
C GLU A 10 -2.18 15.52 8.92
N SER A 11 -1.31 16.43 8.51
CA SER A 11 -1.21 16.79 7.10
C SER A 11 -0.64 15.67 6.28
N ILE A 12 0.30 14.91 6.83
CA ILE A 12 0.86 13.77 6.15
C ILE A 12 -0.22 12.72 5.91
N LEU A 13 -0.99 12.42 6.95
CA LEU A 13 -2.05 11.44 6.84
C LEU A 13 -3.12 11.89 5.86
N GLU A 14 -3.45 13.14 5.88
CA GLU A 14 -4.43 13.70 4.98
C GLU A 14 -3.96 13.61 3.53
N ASN A 15 -2.70 13.90 3.28
CA ASN A 15 -2.13 13.77 1.94
C ASN A 15 -2.16 12.34 1.45
N ILE A 16 -1.81 11.40 2.29
CA ILE A 16 -1.83 10.00 1.93
C ILE A 16 -3.25 9.58 1.58
N ASN A 17 -4.21 10.00 2.41
CA ASN A 17 -5.60 9.67 2.18
C ASN A 17 -6.09 10.23 0.84
N GLN A 18 -5.67 11.43 0.49
CA GLN A 18 -6.03 12.04 -0.77
C GLN A 18 -5.40 11.34 -1.96
N GLN A 19 -4.28 10.67 -1.74
CA GLN A 19 -3.58 9.96 -2.80
C GLN A 19 -4.06 8.52 -2.96
N THR A 20 -4.94 8.08 -2.07
CA THR A 20 -5.49 6.75 -2.17
C THR A 20 -6.40 6.67 -3.40
N GLY A 21 -6.16 5.70 -4.23
CA GLY A 21 -6.96 5.53 -5.43
C GLY A 21 -7.22 4.07 -5.70
N VAL A 22 -8.03 3.82 -6.70
CA VAL A 22 -8.35 2.46 -7.12
C VAL A 22 -7.67 2.19 -8.44
N LEU A 23 -6.86 1.14 -8.50
CA LEU A 23 -6.16 0.74 -9.70
C LEU A 23 -6.45 -0.72 -10.01
N GLU A 24 -6.29 -1.06 -11.28
CA GLU A 24 -6.40 -2.44 -11.72
C GLU A 24 -5.01 -3.06 -11.79
N TRP A 25 -4.97 -4.39 -11.76
CA TRP A 25 -3.69 -5.09 -11.80
C TRP A 25 -2.85 -4.65 -13.00
N GLN A 26 -3.48 -4.45 -14.14
CA GLN A 26 -2.78 -4.05 -15.35
C GLN A 26 -1.97 -2.77 -15.13
N GLU A 27 -2.50 -1.85 -14.35
CA GLU A 27 -1.82 -0.59 -14.06
C GLU A 27 -0.69 -0.77 -13.05
N LEU A 28 -0.74 -1.85 -12.28
CA LEU A 28 0.28 -2.12 -11.26
C LEU A 28 1.43 -2.97 -11.76
N GLU A 29 1.30 -3.57 -12.94
CA GLU A 29 2.29 -4.53 -13.41
C GLU A 29 3.70 -3.93 -13.51
N LYS A 30 3.82 -2.70 -13.94
CA LYS A 30 5.13 -2.06 -14.04
C LYS A 30 5.78 -1.87 -12.67
N HIS A 31 4.97 -1.60 -11.67
CA HIS A 31 5.50 -1.46 -10.32
C HIS A 31 5.89 -2.80 -9.74
N PHE A 32 5.13 -3.84 -10.07
CA PHE A 32 5.48 -5.19 -9.66
C PHE A 32 6.83 -5.58 -10.25
N ALA A 33 7.04 -5.26 -11.52
CA ALA A 33 8.31 -5.59 -12.18
C ALA A 33 9.50 -4.90 -11.51
N ARG A 34 9.26 -3.76 -10.86
CA ARG A 34 10.31 -3.05 -10.14
C ARG A 34 10.47 -3.54 -8.70
N GLY A 35 9.62 -4.46 -8.27
CA GLY A 35 9.72 -5.04 -6.94
C GLY A 35 9.29 -4.13 -5.82
N VAL A 36 8.45 -3.15 -6.10
CA VAL A 36 8.08 -2.14 -5.10
C VAL A 36 6.65 -2.27 -4.58
N ILE A 37 5.94 -3.33 -4.92
CA ILE A 37 4.58 -3.51 -4.44
C ILE A 37 4.58 -4.21 -3.10
N ILE A 38 3.89 -3.60 -2.13
CA ILE A 38 3.67 -4.16 -0.81
C ILE A 38 2.20 -4.53 -0.70
N ARG A 39 1.94 -5.80 -0.47
CA ARG A 39 0.58 -6.29 -0.29
C ARG A 39 0.15 -6.09 1.16
N VAL A 40 -1.01 -5.47 1.35
CA VAL A 40 -1.57 -5.19 2.67
C VAL A 40 -2.80 -6.07 2.86
N ASP A 41 -2.83 -6.78 3.97
CA ASP A 41 -3.96 -7.67 4.27
C ASP A 41 -5.26 -6.88 4.39
N ALA A 42 -6.36 -7.50 3.97
CA ALA A 42 -7.66 -6.84 3.98
C ALA A 42 -8.11 -6.40 5.38
N GLY A 43 -7.59 -7.04 6.41
CA GLY A 43 -7.95 -6.69 7.78
C GLY A 43 -7.27 -5.44 8.31
N LEU A 44 -6.31 -4.87 7.57
CA LEU A 44 -5.61 -3.68 8.02
C LEU A 44 -6.17 -2.43 7.35
N ASP A 45 -5.98 -1.30 8.03
CA ASP A 45 -6.32 -0.01 7.45
C ASP A 45 -5.16 0.45 6.57
N LEU A 46 -5.37 0.48 5.27
CA LEU A 46 -4.33 0.81 4.31
C LEU A 46 -3.72 2.18 4.56
N VAL A 47 -4.53 3.16 4.90
CA VAL A 47 -4.04 4.51 5.15
C VAL A 47 -3.16 4.54 6.39
N LYS A 48 -3.53 3.76 7.41
CA LYS A 48 -2.74 3.66 8.62
C LYS A 48 -1.38 3.02 8.35
N VAL A 49 -1.36 1.98 7.52
CA VAL A 49 -0.09 1.35 7.13
C VAL A 49 0.78 2.35 6.38
N ALA A 50 0.18 3.08 5.44
CA ALA A 50 0.91 4.07 4.67
C ALA A 50 1.47 5.17 5.56
N HIS A 51 0.70 5.60 6.54
CA HIS A 51 1.15 6.62 7.48
C HIS A 51 2.35 6.13 8.28
N SER A 52 2.25 4.92 8.85
CA SER A 52 3.35 4.36 9.63
C SER A 52 4.61 4.23 8.79
N MET A 53 4.46 3.83 7.53
CA MET A 53 5.60 3.73 6.64
C MET A 53 6.20 5.11 6.36
N SER A 54 5.37 6.12 6.18
CA SER A 54 5.87 7.45 5.84
C SER A 54 6.62 8.11 6.97
N ILE A 55 6.35 7.71 8.22
CA ILE A 55 7.07 8.25 9.37
C ILE A 55 8.14 7.30 9.90
N ASP A 56 8.43 6.25 9.15
CA ASP A 56 9.45 5.25 9.50
C ASP A 56 9.21 4.61 10.88
N ASP A 57 7.97 4.26 11.15
CA ASP A 57 7.63 3.57 12.39
C ASP A 57 8.05 2.10 12.26
N SER A 58 9.34 1.84 12.46
CA SER A 58 9.90 0.53 12.24
C SER A 58 9.32 -0.53 13.15
N ASN A 59 8.99 -0.18 14.38
CA ASN A 59 8.41 -1.16 15.30
C ASN A 59 7.05 -1.65 14.80
N GLN A 60 6.21 -0.73 14.37
CA GLN A 60 4.90 -1.08 13.87
C GLN A 60 5.01 -1.87 12.57
N MET A 61 5.91 -1.43 11.68
CA MET A 61 6.12 -2.15 10.42
C MET A 61 6.60 -3.57 10.68
N GLN A 62 7.50 -3.73 11.64
CA GLN A 62 8.03 -5.05 11.95
C GLN A 62 6.93 -5.97 12.50
N GLN A 63 6.04 -5.45 13.32
CA GLN A 63 4.93 -6.23 13.83
C GLN A 63 4.05 -6.76 12.71
N TRP A 64 3.74 -5.90 11.75
CA TRP A 64 2.90 -6.31 10.62
C TRP A 64 3.63 -7.32 9.73
N LEU A 65 4.94 -7.13 9.52
CA LEU A 65 5.72 -8.08 8.73
C LEU A 65 5.78 -9.43 9.41
N ASP A 66 6.00 -9.45 10.73
CA ASP A 66 6.07 -10.70 11.48
C ASP A 66 4.73 -11.43 11.48
N ALA A 67 3.65 -10.69 11.49
CA ALA A 67 2.33 -11.28 11.44
C ALA A 67 1.92 -11.71 10.04
N GLY A 68 2.67 -11.30 9.02
CA GLY A 68 2.35 -11.63 7.64
C GLY A 68 1.23 -10.79 7.06
N THR A 69 0.85 -9.71 7.74
CA THR A 69 -0.25 -8.87 7.28
C THR A 69 0.19 -7.83 6.26
N ILE A 70 1.49 -7.57 6.17
CA ILE A 70 2.04 -6.82 5.04
C ILE A 70 3.23 -7.62 4.53
N ARG A 71 3.45 -7.58 3.21
CA ARG A 71 4.59 -8.27 2.62
C ARG A 71 4.74 -7.84 1.18
N ARG A 72 5.91 -8.07 0.62
CA ARG A 72 6.10 -7.83 -0.80
C ARG A 72 5.25 -8.78 -1.61
N ALA A 73 4.69 -8.27 -2.70
CA ALA A 73 3.93 -9.11 -3.61
C ALA A 73 4.85 -10.15 -4.23
N SER A 74 4.38 -11.38 -4.28
CA SER A 74 5.16 -12.50 -4.82
C SER A 74 4.74 -12.82 -6.25
N ASP A 75 5.51 -13.70 -6.89
CA ASP A 75 5.16 -14.18 -8.22
C ASP A 75 3.82 -14.90 -8.21
N ASP A 76 3.52 -15.60 -7.12
CA ASP A 76 2.23 -16.27 -6.99
C ASP A 76 1.10 -15.24 -6.93
N ASP A 77 1.32 -14.14 -6.21
CA ASP A 77 0.35 -13.06 -6.19
C ASP A 77 0.09 -12.52 -7.59
N ALA A 78 1.17 -12.31 -8.34
CA ALA A 78 1.05 -11.78 -9.70
C ALA A 78 0.26 -12.73 -10.60
N ARG A 79 0.50 -14.03 -10.46
CA ARG A 79 -0.23 -15.02 -11.26
C ARG A 79 -1.71 -14.99 -10.93
N GLU A 80 -2.04 -14.95 -9.65
CA GLU A 80 -3.41 -14.90 -9.20
C GLU A 80 -4.11 -13.64 -9.70
N TRP A 81 -3.43 -12.50 -9.58
CA TRP A 81 -3.99 -11.21 -10.00
C TRP A 81 -4.15 -11.12 -11.51
N THR A 82 -3.27 -11.77 -12.26
CA THR A 82 -3.39 -11.81 -13.71
C THR A 82 -4.66 -12.58 -14.12
N GLN A 83 -5.00 -13.61 -13.38
CA GLN A 83 -6.18 -14.41 -13.67
C GLN A 83 -7.45 -13.72 -13.21
N ASP A 84 -7.43 -13.22 -11.98
CA ASP A 84 -8.64 -12.70 -11.34
C ASP A 84 -8.91 -11.25 -11.68
N LYS A 85 -7.88 -10.51 -12.04
CA LYS A 85 -7.96 -9.08 -12.41
C LYS A 85 -8.71 -8.27 -11.38
N PRO A 86 -8.31 -8.35 -10.10
CA PRO A 86 -9.03 -7.61 -9.07
C PRO A 86 -8.71 -6.12 -9.15
N GLN A 87 -9.54 -5.34 -8.49
CA GLN A 87 -9.23 -3.94 -8.27
C GLN A 87 -8.58 -3.78 -6.92
N PHE A 88 -7.73 -2.76 -6.79
CA PHE A 88 -6.99 -2.53 -5.57
C PHE A 88 -7.15 -1.11 -5.09
N TRP A 89 -7.21 -0.95 -3.78
CA TRP A 89 -6.94 0.34 -3.17
C TRP A 89 -5.43 0.49 -3.13
N CYS A 90 -4.92 1.62 -3.57
CA CYS A 90 -3.48 1.83 -3.66
C CYS A 90 -3.08 3.15 -3.07
N VAL A 91 -1.93 3.17 -2.38
CA VAL A 91 -1.34 4.38 -1.86
C VAL A 91 0.15 4.32 -2.16
N ALA A 92 0.67 5.37 -2.74
CA ALA A 92 2.11 5.45 -3.02
C ALA A 92 2.84 6.07 -1.84
N VAL A 93 3.81 5.34 -1.30
CA VAL A 93 4.74 5.86 -0.30
C VAL A 93 6.13 5.59 -0.89
N ALA A 94 6.60 6.51 -1.69
CA ALA A 94 7.77 6.29 -2.55
C ALA A 94 8.94 5.71 -1.78
N PRO A 95 9.63 4.73 -2.33
CA PRO A 95 9.44 4.14 -3.65
C PRO A 95 8.37 3.05 -3.69
N TRP A 96 7.67 2.82 -2.59
CA TRP A 96 6.75 1.70 -2.43
C TRP A 96 5.35 2.03 -2.90
N VAL A 97 4.66 1.02 -3.38
CA VAL A 97 3.24 1.12 -3.72
C VAL A 97 2.51 0.11 -2.85
N LEU A 98 1.69 0.60 -1.94
CA LEU A 98 0.90 -0.26 -1.07
C LEU A 98 -0.38 -0.62 -1.77
N VAL A 99 -0.73 -1.90 -1.78
CA VAL A 99 -1.96 -2.35 -2.44
C VAL A 99 -2.77 -3.22 -1.49
N GLN A 100 -4.08 -3.05 -1.53
CA GLN A 100 -5.00 -3.86 -0.76
C GLN A 100 -6.15 -4.21 -1.67
N GLN A 101 -6.45 -5.50 -1.80
CA GLN A 101 -7.52 -5.88 -2.71
C GLN A 101 -8.82 -5.25 -2.27
N LYS A 102 -9.49 -4.62 -3.21
CA LYS A 102 -10.77 -4.03 -2.95
C LYS A 102 -11.75 -5.13 -2.66
N GLY A 103 -12.53 -4.95 -1.61
CA GLY A 103 -13.34 -5.95 -1.05
C GLY A 103 -14.11 -6.75 -2.02
N GLN A 104 -13.91 -7.98 -2.01
CA GLN A 104 -14.57 -8.80 -2.79
C GLN A 104 -15.48 -9.58 -2.05
N ASP A 105 -15.74 -9.45 -1.14
CA ASP A 105 -16.62 -10.16 -0.44
C ASP A 105 -17.89 -9.98 -0.62
N LEU A 106 -18.20 -10.08 -0.86
CA LEU A 106 -19.09 -9.93 -0.95
C LEU A 106 -19.87 -10.36 -1.17
N HIS A 107 -20.12 -10.65 -0.95
CA HIS A 107 -20.77 -10.97 -1.02
C HIS A 107 -21.15 -11.17 -0.74
#